data_edcd1d836c8d14307cbc3e8268e002dd
#
_entry.id   edcd1d836c8d14307cbc3e8268e002dd
#
_cell.length_a   1.000
_cell.length_b   1.000
_cell.length_c   1.000
_cell.angle_alpha   90.00
_cell.angle_beta   90.00
_cell.angle_gamma   90.00
#
_symmetry.space_group_name_H-M   'P 1'
#
loop_
_entity.id
_entity.type
_entity.pdbx_description
1 polymer ?
#
loop_
_entity_poly.entity_id
_entity_poly.type
_entity_poly.pdbx_seq_one_letter_code
_entity_poly.pdbx_strand_id
1 'polypeptide(L)'
;MKIQIGEAFPDYFQPAYPEEFQLFSHFETAAAIPSPLVAITTWKQNGKPNVCFHAWSCFHGDSAAFFTVMGNLYQHTHTYANILREKCFGLNFLPARYYDALVETIHHNQEEQDEFAVGG
;
A
#
# COMPACT_ATOMS: atom_id res chain seq x y z
N MET A 1 -7.39 21.10 18.24
CA MET A 1 -5.92 21.11 17.98
C MET A 1 -5.70 21.91 16.71
N LYS A 2 -4.77 22.84 16.70
CA LYS A 2 -4.39 23.58 15.49
C LYS A 2 -3.03 23.05 15.04
N ILE A 3 -2.98 22.46 13.87
CA ILE A 3 -1.71 22.03 13.25
C ILE A 3 -1.24 23.15 12.34
N GLN A 4 -0.03 23.60 12.56
CA GLN A 4 0.61 24.58 11.67
C GLN A 4 1.46 23.79 10.68
N ILE A 5 1.07 23.84 9.43
CA ILE A 5 1.82 23.25 8.32
C ILE A 5 2.70 24.36 7.76
N GLY A 6 3.99 24.15 7.77
CA GLY A 6 4.99 25.13 7.31
C GLY A 6 6.04 24.49 6.42
N GLU A 7 6.98 25.31 5.98
CA GLU A 7 8.12 24.89 5.15
C GLU A 7 9.19 24.11 5.93
N ALA A 8 9.20 24.22 7.26
CA ALA A 8 10.14 23.53 8.12
C ALA A 8 9.49 22.36 8.83
N PHE A 9 10.18 21.23 8.91
CA PHE A 9 9.76 20.08 9.70
C PHE A 9 9.84 20.40 11.19
N PRO A 10 8.85 19.99 11.99
CA PRO A 10 8.93 20.08 13.44
C PRO A 10 10.12 19.29 14.00
N ASP A 11 10.78 19.82 15.03
CA ASP A 11 11.98 19.21 15.64
C ASP A 11 11.72 17.79 16.21
N TYR A 12 10.46 17.46 16.50
CA TYR A 12 10.09 16.14 16.99
C TYR A 12 9.89 15.10 15.88
N PHE A 13 9.93 15.51 14.61
CA PHE A 13 9.90 14.57 13.49
C PHE A 13 11.32 14.10 13.20
N GLN A 14 11.58 12.85 13.54
CA GLN A 14 12.84 12.19 13.23
C GLN A 14 12.62 11.19 12.10
N PRO A 15 13.28 11.34 10.95
CA PRO A 15 13.14 10.36 9.87
C PRO A 15 13.69 9.00 10.30
N ALA A 16 12.97 7.93 9.99
CA ALA A 16 13.42 6.57 10.25
C ALA A 16 14.56 6.13 9.32
N TYR A 17 14.66 6.76 8.15
CA TYR A 17 15.72 6.53 7.17
C TYR A 17 16.03 7.83 6.41
N PRO A 18 17.22 7.96 5.81
CA PRO A 18 17.57 9.13 4.99
C PRO A 18 16.53 9.37 3.89
N GLU A 19 16.17 10.63 3.69
CA GLU A 19 15.24 11.07 2.64
C GLU A 19 13.76 10.67 2.85
N GLU A 20 13.37 10.13 4.00
CA GLU A 20 11.97 9.77 4.28
C GLU A 20 11.00 10.91 3.95
N PHE A 21 11.31 12.13 4.43
CA PHE A 21 10.45 13.29 4.22
C PHE A 21 10.60 13.96 2.85
N GLN A 22 11.44 13.41 1.98
CA GLN A 22 11.42 13.77 0.56
C GLN A 22 10.41 12.94 -0.22
N LEU A 23 10.14 11.70 0.26
CA LEU A 23 9.15 10.80 -0.34
C LEU A 23 7.75 11.03 0.21
N PHE A 24 7.64 11.34 1.50
CA PHE A 24 6.38 11.56 2.20
C PHE A 24 6.36 12.96 2.80
N SER A 25 5.26 13.70 2.62
CA SER A 25 5.11 14.98 3.28
C SER A 25 4.96 14.77 4.79
N HIS A 26 5.53 15.70 5.58
CA HIS A 26 5.35 15.67 7.03
C HIS A 26 3.88 15.87 7.44
N PHE A 27 3.04 16.39 6.55
CA PHE A 27 1.61 16.55 6.78
C PHE A 27 0.92 15.22 7.06
N GLU A 28 1.18 14.21 6.25
CA GLU A 28 0.57 12.87 6.40
C GLU A 28 0.94 12.27 7.76
N THR A 29 2.19 12.44 8.17
CA THR A 29 2.68 11.95 9.47
C THR A 29 2.14 12.78 10.63
N ALA A 30 2.20 14.11 10.54
CA ALA A 30 1.78 15.01 11.61
C ALA A 30 0.27 15.04 11.82
N ALA A 31 -0.50 14.95 10.74
CA ALA A 31 -1.95 14.95 10.82
C ALA A 31 -2.52 13.59 11.24
N ALA A 32 -1.70 12.55 11.28
CA ALA A 32 -2.12 11.18 11.59
C ALA A 32 -3.39 10.79 10.81
N ILE A 33 -3.37 11.03 9.49
CA ILE A 33 -4.51 10.71 8.63
C ILE A 33 -4.71 9.19 8.63
N PRO A 34 -5.85 8.69 9.10
CA PRO A 34 -6.13 7.26 9.07
C PRO A 34 -6.16 6.77 7.63
N SER A 35 -5.38 5.74 7.33
CA SER A 35 -5.45 5.05 6.06
C SER A 35 -5.70 3.56 6.32
N PRO A 36 -6.72 2.96 5.68
CA PRO A 36 -6.93 1.53 5.82
C PRO A 36 -5.77 0.76 5.20
N LEU A 37 -5.35 -0.30 5.87
CA LEU A 37 -4.41 -1.26 5.31
C LEU A 37 -5.20 -2.34 4.57
N VAL A 38 -4.81 -2.60 3.34
CA VAL A 38 -5.48 -3.56 2.45
C VAL A 38 -4.46 -4.47 1.79
N ALA A 39 -4.89 -5.68 1.43
CA ALA A 39 -4.12 -6.56 0.56
C ALA A 39 -4.70 -6.51 -0.86
N ILE A 40 -3.89 -6.06 -1.81
CA ILE A 40 -4.22 -6.09 -3.22
C ILE A 40 -3.65 -7.37 -3.81
N THR A 41 -4.51 -8.22 -4.34
CA THR A 41 -4.13 -9.50 -4.92
C THR A 41 -4.25 -9.47 -6.43
N THR A 42 -3.24 -10.01 -7.11
CA THR A 42 -3.17 -10.10 -8.57
C THR A 42 -2.48 -11.41 -8.98
N TRP A 43 -2.48 -11.70 -10.28
CA TRP A 43 -1.72 -12.81 -10.84
C TRP A 43 -0.48 -12.28 -11.56
N LYS A 44 0.68 -12.87 -11.27
CA LYS A 44 1.92 -12.62 -12.01
C LYS A 44 1.86 -13.24 -13.40
N GLN A 45 2.73 -12.81 -14.29
CA GLN A 45 2.78 -13.35 -15.66
C GLN A 45 3.12 -14.84 -15.69
N ASN A 46 3.90 -15.31 -14.73
CA ASN A 46 4.28 -16.71 -14.57
C ASN A 46 3.17 -17.59 -13.91
N GLY A 47 2.00 -17.03 -13.66
CA GLY A 47 0.86 -17.71 -13.04
C GLY A 47 0.91 -17.81 -11.52
N LYS A 48 1.92 -17.27 -10.86
CA LYS A 48 1.99 -17.22 -9.41
C LYS A 48 1.15 -16.07 -8.85
N PRO A 49 0.59 -16.22 -7.64
CA PRO A 49 -0.13 -15.13 -7.00
C PRO A 49 0.83 -14.06 -6.49
N ASN A 50 0.33 -12.83 -6.44
CA ASN A 50 1.01 -11.65 -5.93
C ASN A 50 0.13 -10.96 -4.91
N VAL A 51 0.71 -10.55 -3.80
CA VAL A 51 0.04 -9.78 -2.74
C VAL A 51 0.80 -8.48 -2.53
N CYS A 52 0.11 -7.38 -2.68
CA CYS A 52 0.64 -6.06 -2.32
C CYS A 52 -0.03 -5.59 -1.03
N PHE A 53 0.74 -5.51 0.05
CA PHE A 53 0.28 -4.88 1.27
C PHE A 53 0.31 -3.36 1.08
N HIS A 54 -0.86 -2.73 1.09
CA HIS A 54 -1.04 -1.37 0.60
C HIS A 54 -1.82 -0.50 1.59
N ALA A 55 -1.47 0.77 1.59
CA ALA A 55 -2.16 1.85 2.27
C ALA A 55 -2.58 2.94 1.26
N TRP A 56 -2.78 4.16 1.69
CA TRP A 56 -3.01 5.33 0.81
C TRP A 56 -4.14 5.14 -0.20
N SER A 57 -5.25 4.56 0.24
CA SER A 57 -6.40 4.31 -0.60
C SER A 57 -7.65 5.01 -0.07
N CYS A 58 -8.47 5.47 -1.00
CA CYS A 58 -9.81 5.97 -0.73
C CYS A 58 -10.85 5.10 -1.42
N PHE A 59 -11.99 4.91 -0.77
CA PHE A 59 -13.06 4.06 -1.26
C PHE A 59 -14.35 4.86 -1.33
N HIS A 60 -15.10 4.66 -2.39
CA HIS A 60 -16.42 5.20 -2.56
C HIS A 60 -17.32 4.18 -3.25
N GLY A 61 -18.55 4.09 -2.82
CA GLY A 61 -19.54 3.21 -3.43
C GLY A 61 -20.94 3.80 -3.32
N ASP A 62 -21.73 3.51 -4.32
CA ASP A 62 -23.15 3.80 -4.35
C ASP A 62 -23.94 2.62 -4.89
N SER A 63 -25.22 2.81 -5.25
CA SER A 63 -26.06 1.75 -5.79
C SER A 63 -25.63 1.25 -7.19
N ALA A 64 -24.77 1.99 -7.89
CA ALA A 64 -24.37 1.69 -9.26
C ALA A 64 -22.96 1.08 -9.34
N ALA A 65 -22.02 1.51 -8.48
CA ALA A 65 -20.63 1.07 -8.58
C ALA A 65 -19.85 1.25 -7.27
N PHE A 66 -18.74 0.54 -7.16
CA PHE A 66 -17.72 0.73 -6.14
C PHE A 66 -16.44 1.24 -6.81
N PHE A 67 -15.88 2.28 -6.26
CA PHE A 67 -14.66 2.92 -6.76
C PHE A 67 -13.58 2.87 -5.70
N THR A 68 -12.36 2.66 -6.15
CA THR A 68 -11.17 2.82 -5.34
C THR A 68 -10.15 3.70 -6.05
N VAL A 69 -9.55 4.60 -5.29
CA VAL A 69 -8.36 5.34 -5.72
C VAL A 69 -7.20 4.85 -4.87
N MET A 70 -6.22 4.25 -5.51
CA MET A 70 -5.00 3.75 -4.87
C MET A 70 -3.87 4.74 -5.13
N GLY A 71 -3.43 5.44 -4.09
CA GLY A 71 -2.24 6.28 -4.17
C GLY A 71 -0.96 5.45 -4.11
N ASN A 72 0.14 5.98 -4.62
CA ASN A 72 1.47 5.38 -4.52
C ASN A 72 1.61 3.93 -5.05
N LEU A 73 0.79 3.56 -6.03
CA LEU A 73 0.99 2.31 -6.75
C LEU A 73 2.05 2.54 -7.85
N TYR A 74 3.30 2.22 -7.53
CA TYR A 74 4.42 2.54 -8.40
C TYR A 74 4.42 1.70 -9.70
N GLN A 75 4.74 2.35 -10.82
CA GLN A 75 4.72 1.74 -12.15
C GLN A 75 5.71 0.58 -12.33
N HIS A 76 6.77 0.53 -11.52
CA HIS A 76 7.78 -0.53 -11.57
C HIS A 76 7.39 -1.79 -10.76
N THR A 77 6.21 -1.81 -10.13
CA THR A 77 5.78 -2.95 -9.29
C THR A 77 5.05 -4.01 -10.11
N HIS A 78 5.16 -5.26 -9.65
CA HIS A 78 4.38 -6.39 -10.21
C HIS A 78 2.89 -6.11 -10.16
N THR A 79 2.40 -5.57 -9.04
CA THR A 79 0.98 -5.23 -8.87
C THR A 79 0.49 -4.28 -9.97
N TYR A 80 1.22 -3.22 -10.25
CA TYR A 80 0.85 -2.28 -11.31
C TYR A 80 0.80 -2.97 -12.68
N ALA A 81 1.87 -3.69 -13.02
CA ALA A 81 1.96 -4.40 -14.31
C ALA A 81 0.84 -5.44 -14.46
N ASN A 82 0.56 -6.18 -13.39
CA ASN A 82 -0.49 -7.20 -13.37
C ASN A 82 -1.89 -6.60 -13.56
N ILE A 83 -2.20 -5.50 -12.86
CA ILE A 83 -3.49 -4.80 -13.02
C ILE A 83 -3.68 -4.29 -14.44
N LEU A 84 -2.64 -3.73 -15.05
CA LEU A 84 -2.72 -3.26 -16.45
C LEU A 84 -2.94 -4.39 -17.44
N ARG A 85 -2.33 -5.55 -17.20
CA ARG A 85 -2.48 -6.73 -18.05
C ARG A 85 -3.84 -7.38 -17.90
N GLU A 86 -4.23 -7.70 -16.66
CA GLU A 86 -5.42 -8.49 -16.38
C GLU A 86 -6.72 -7.67 -16.33
N LYS A 87 -6.61 -6.35 -16.16
CA LYS A 87 -7.72 -5.41 -15.97
C LYS A 87 -8.62 -5.75 -14.77
N CYS A 88 -8.09 -6.53 -13.84
CA CYS A 88 -8.77 -6.87 -12.59
C CYS A 88 -7.76 -7.08 -11.45
N PHE A 89 -8.24 -6.99 -10.24
CA PHE A 89 -7.50 -7.27 -9.01
C PHE A 89 -8.47 -7.60 -7.87
N GLY A 90 -7.99 -8.32 -6.86
CA GLY A 90 -8.71 -8.49 -5.61
C GLY A 90 -8.35 -7.39 -4.62
N LEU A 91 -9.34 -6.87 -3.91
CA LEU A 91 -9.15 -5.93 -2.81
C LEU A 91 -9.66 -6.58 -1.53
N ASN A 92 -8.78 -6.75 -0.54
CA ASN A 92 -9.07 -7.52 0.66
C ASN A 92 -8.83 -6.67 1.91
N PHE A 93 -9.84 -6.59 2.78
CA PHE A 93 -9.73 -6.01 4.11
C PHE A 93 -9.50 -7.15 5.11
N LEU A 94 -8.28 -7.32 5.56
CA LEU A 94 -7.89 -8.45 6.38
C LEU A 94 -7.88 -8.07 7.87
N PRO A 95 -8.22 -9.01 8.76
CA PRO A 95 -8.06 -8.83 10.21
C PRO A 95 -6.60 -8.57 10.58
N ALA A 96 -6.38 -7.80 11.65
CA ALA A 96 -5.05 -7.40 12.12
C ALA A 96 -4.10 -8.59 12.42
N ARG A 97 -4.64 -9.79 12.70
CA ARG A 97 -3.82 -11.00 12.91
C ARG A 97 -2.98 -11.41 11.68
N TYR A 98 -3.32 -10.92 10.49
CA TYR A 98 -2.54 -11.17 9.26
C TYR A 98 -1.48 -10.11 8.98
N TYR A 99 -1.30 -9.13 9.89
CA TYR A 99 -0.37 -8.02 9.66
C TYR A 99 1.05 -8.50 9.41
N ASP A 100 1.58 -9.38 10.27
CA ASP A 100 2.95 -9.88 10.15
C ASP A 100 3.14 -10.68 8.84
N ALA A 101 2.17 -11.52 8.49
CA ALA A 101 2.19 -12.25 7.22
C ALA A 101 2.21 -11.31 6.00
N LEU A 102 1.45 -10.23 6.04
CA LEU A 102 1.45 -9.23 4.97
C LEU A 102 2.77 -8.44 4.90
N VAL A 103 3.39 -8.15 6.03
CA VAL A 103 4.71 -7.52 6.07
C VAL A 103 5.77 -8.44 5.44
N GLU A 104 5.71 -9.74 5.71
CA GLU A 104 6.63 -10.71 5.08
C GLU A 104 6.53 -10.70 3.55
N THR A 105 5.34 -10.49 2.97
CA THR A 105 5.22 -10.41 1.51
C THR A 105 6.01 -9.24 0.91
N ILE A 106 6.22 -8.16 1.66
CA ILE A 106 7.05 -7.03 1.19
C ILE A 106 8.51 -7.45 1.04
N HIS A 107 9.02 -8.26 1.97
CA HIS A 107 10.41 -8.72 1.95
C HIS A 107 10.68 -9.78 0.89
N HIS A 108 9.65 -10.49 0.44
CA HIS A 108 9.73 -11.59 -0.52
C HIS A 108 9.04 -11.29 -1.86
N ASN A 109 9.13 -10.05 -2.31
CA ASN A 109 8.46 -9.54 -3.51
C ASN A 109 9.30 -9.79 -4.79
N GLN A 110 9.66 -11.04 -5.09
CA GLN A 110 10.36 -11.42 -6.30
C GLN A 110 9.39 -12.10 -7.29
N GLU A 111 9.70 -12.02 -8.59
CA GLU A 111 8.82 -12.60 -9.63
C GLU A 111 8.59 -14.09 -9.41
N GLU A 112 9.62 -14.82 -8.97
CA GLU A 112 9.56 -16.27 -8.77
C GLU A 112 8.93 -16.69 -7.44
N GLN A 113 8.64 -15.77 -6.55
CA GLN A 113 8.01 -16.08 -5.25
C GLN A 113 6.50 -16.27 -5.38
N ASP A 114 5.98 -17.22 -4.63
CA ASP A 114 4.56 -17.32 -4.32
C ASP A 114 4.32 -16.60 -2.99
N GLU A 115 3.78 -15.41 -3.08
CA GLU A 115 3.63 -14.55 -1.90
C GLU A 115 2.55 -15.05 -0.94
N PHE A 116 1.59 -15.85 -1.41
CA PHE A 116 0.64 -16.52 -0.53
C PHE A 116 1.30 -17.63 0.29
N ALA A 117 2.22 -18.36 -0.32
CA ALA A 117 2.99 -19.38 0.41
C ALA A 117 3.94 -18.80 1.44
N VAL A 118 4.46 -17.59 1.21
CA VAL A 118 5.33 -16.88 2.15
C VAL A 118 4.54 -16.35 3.35
N GLY A 119 3.35 -15.85 3.14
CA GLY A 119 2.50 -15.30 4.20
C GLY A 119 1.82 -16.36 5.09
N GLY A 120 1.79 -17.61 4.69
CA GLY A 120 1.25 -18.75 5.46
C GLY A 120 -0.22 -19.05 5.15
#